data_c9a98229bd2cdd741265cf1dc2423c5c
#
_entry.id   c9a98229bd2cdd741265cf1dc2423c5c
#
_cell.length_a   1.000
_cell.length_b   1.000
_cell.length_c   1.000
_cell.angle_alpha   90.00
_cell.angle_beta   90.00
_cell.angle_gamma   90.00
#
_symmetry.space_group_name_H-M   'P 1'
#
loop_
_entity.id
_entity.type
_entity.pdbx_description
1 polymer ?
#
loop_
_entity_poly.entity_id
_entity_poly.type
_entity_poly.pdbx_seq_one_letter_code
_entity_poly.pdbx_strand_id
1 'polypeptide(L)'
;MSLDEFTQLTPDDLISSLDNFQQEIVRTLLKVTNGNYLEVADKWLSASPSNTAKFGGEINRSVLYREKVVDEIEKFLCGNDSTYEEERRKLNIQSDKSQKYIVGVMSTAIGGQLGVAGTFIAPVIVLLVISMGKMCINAWCEMRREIKTKTS
;
A
#
# COMPACT_ATOMS: atom_id res chain seq x y z
N MET A 1 0.04 -14.17 12.04
CA MET A 1 -0.92 -13.50 11.11
C MET A 1 -0.52 -13.78 9.67
N SER A 2 -1.44 -14.27 8.86
CA SER A 2 -1.21 -14.46 7.43
C SER A 2 -1.43 -13.17 6.66
N LEU A 3 -1.01 -13.15 5.40
CA LEU A 3 -1.29 -11.99 4.54
C LEU A 3 -2.79 -11.79 4.33
N ASP A 4 -3.57 -12.89 4.24
CA ASP A 4 -5.03 -12.78 4.14
C ASP A 4 -5.66 -12.15 5.37
N GLU A 5 -5.19 -12.52 6.54
CA GLU A 5 -5.66 -11.90 7.78
C GLU A 5 -5.29 -10.42 7.81
N PHE A 6 -4.08 -10.09 7.35
CA PHE A 6 -3.61 -8.71 7.30
C PHE A 6 -4.50 -7.83 6.42
N THR A 7 -4.84 -8.29 5.22
CA THR A 7 -5.66 -7.49 4.30
C THR A 7 -7.11 -7.34 4.77
N GLN A 8 -7.54 -8.15 5.73
CA GLN A 8 -8.90 -8.11 6.26
C GLN A 8 -9.01 -7.42 7.61
N LEU A 9 -7.92 -6.82 8.10
CA LEU A 9 -7.94 -6.04 9.34
C LEU A 9 -8.80 -4.80 9.18
N THR A 10 -9.31 -4.28 10.31
CA THR A 10 -10.07 -3.03 10.28
C THR A 10 -9.18 -1.88 9.86
N PRO A 11 -9.76 -0.81 9.31
CA PRO A 11 -8.96 0.38 8.98
C PRO A 11 -8.16 0.89 10.18
N ASP A 12 -8.77 0.91 11.37
CA ASP A 12 -8.07 1.39 12.56
C ASP A 12 -6.86 0.52 12.90
N ASP A 13 -7.00 -0.80 12.80
CA ASP A 13 -5.88 -1.71 13.06
C ASP A 13 -4.74 -1.51 12.06
N LEU A 14 -5.09 -1.29 10.79
CA LEU A 14 -4.08 -1.06 9.76
C LEU A 14 -3.35 0.27 9.97
N ILE A 15 -4.09 1.33 10.29
CA ILE A 15 -3.48 2.63 10.57
C ILE A 15 -2.57 2.54 11.80
N SER A 16 -2.96 1.75 12.80
CA SER A 16 -2.16 1.55 14.01
C SER A 16 -0.81 0.88 13.75
N SER A 17 -0.61 0.30 12.57
CA SER A 17 0.68 -0.27 12.18
C SER A 17 1.72 0.79 11.80
N LEU A 18 1.29 2.03 11.61
CA LEU A 18 2.19 3.14 11.27
C LEU A 18 2.81 3.74 12.54
N ASP A 19 3.88 4.51 12.36
CA ASP A 19 4.47 5.27 13.46
C ASP A 19 3.45 6.29 14.00
N ASN A 20 3.55 6.62 15.28
CA ASN A 20 2.58 7.51 15.93
C ASN A 20 2.42 8.82 15.17
N PHE A 21 3.51 9.41 14.71
CA PHE A 21 3.48 10.65 13.95
C PHE A 21 2.68 10.50 12.65
N GLN A 22 2.89 9.40 11.95
CA GLN A 22 2.18 9.13 10.70
C GLN A 22 0.71 8.84 10.94
N GLN A 23 0.39 8.11 12.01
CA GLN A 23 -1.00 7.85 12.39
C GLN A 23 -1.76 9.14 12.59
N GLU A 24 -1.14 10.09 13.30
CA GLU A 24 -1.78 11.36 13.59
C GLU A 24 -2.10 12.14 12.33
N ILE A 25 -1.15 12.21 11.41
CA ILE A 25 -1.35 12.89 10.12
C ILE A 25 -2.45 12.22 9.31
N VAL A 26 -2.39 10.90 9.19
CA VAL A 26 -3.38 10.13 8.41
C VAL A 26 -4.77 10.32 9.00
N ARG A 27 -4.92 10.21 10.31
CA ARG A 27 -6.23 10.37 10.95
C ARG A 27 -6.78 11.77 10.77
N THR A 28 -5.92 12.79 10.84
CA THR A 28 -6.32 14.17 10.61
C THR A 28 -6.81 14.36 9.17
N LEU A 29 -6.06 13.84 8.20
CA LEU A 29 -6.44 13.92 6.78
C LEU A 29 -7.74 13.17 6.50
N LEU A 30 -7.97 12.05 7.17
CA LEU A 30 -9.22 11.30 7.01
C LEU A 30 -10.41 12.12 7.49
N LYS A 31 -10.27 12.88 8.57
CA LYS A 31 -11.34 13.76 9.03
C LYS A 31 -11.64 14.86 8.03
N VAL A 32 -10.60 15.46 7.45
CA VAL A 32 -10.74 16.54 6.47
C VAL A 32 -11.39 16.04 5.17
N THR A 33 -11.12 14.81 4.78
CA THR A 33 -11.62 14.23 3.52
C THR A 33 -12.88 13.39 3.71
N ASN A 34 -13.47 13.38 4.91
CA ASN A 34 -14.65 12.57 5.23
C ASN A 34 -14.41 11.06 4.97
N GLY A 35 -13.22 10.57 5.31
CA GLY A 35 -12.90 9.16 5.20
C GLY A 35 -12.51 8.68 3.82
N ASN A 36 -12.08 9.57 2.96
CA ASN A 36 -11.67 9.19 1.60
C ASN A 36 -10.20 8.74 1.60
N TYR A 37 -9.98 7.43 1.68
CA TYR A 37 -8.64 6.85 1.81
C TYR A 37 -7.75 7.15 0.60
N LEU A 38 -8.29 7.11 -0.60
CA LEU A 38 -7.52 7.39 -1.82
C LEU A 38 -7.09 8.83 -1.89
N GLU A 39 -7.97 9.74 -1.49
CA GLU A 39 -7.63 11.16 -1.44
C GLU A 39 -6.53 11.44 -0.42
N VAL A 40 -6.58 10.77 0.73
CA VAL A 40 -5.51 10.91 1.74
C VAL A 40 -4.18 10.41 1.18
N ALA A 41 -4.20 9.28 0.48
CA ALA A 41 -2.98 8.75 -0.15
C ALA A 41 -2.41 9.77 -1.15
N ASP A 42 -3.27 10.38 -1.97
CA ASP A 42 -2.84 11.39 -2.94
C ASP A 42 -2.27 12.62 -2.25
N LYS A 43 -2.90 13.07 -1.17
CA LYS A 43 -2.41 14.21 -0.39
C LYS A 43 -1.05 13.91 0.23
N TRP A 44 -0.87 12.71 0.77
CA TRP A 44 0.41 12.29 1.34
C TRP A 44 1.51 12.31 0.28
N LEU A 45 1.22 11.76 -0.90
CA LEU A 45 2.19 11.73 -1.99
C LEU A 45 2.52 13.14 -2.49
N SER A 46 1.53 14.03 -2.53
CA SER A 46 1.72 15.42 -2.98
C SER A 46 2.56 16.25 -2.01
N ALA A 47 2.58 15.87 -0.75
CA ALA A 47 3.32 16.63 0.27
C ALA A 47 4.84 16.50 0.15
N SER A 48 5.33 15.56 -0.67
CA SER A 48 6.75 15.36 -0.89
C SER A 48 7.09 15.34 -2.39
N PRO A 49 7.04 16.50 -3.06
CA PRO A 49 7.26 16.54 -4.50
C PRO A 49 8.61 15.95 -4.93
N SER A 50 9.65 16.08 -4.10
CA SER A 50 10.96 15.54 -4.41
C SER A 50 10.97 14.02 -4.53
N ASN A 51 10.09 13.33 -3.79
CA ASN A 51 9.99 11.88 -3.87
C ASN A 51 9.15 11.41 -5.06
N THR A 52 8.31 12.29 -5.62
CA THR A 52 7.42 11.93 -6.72
C THR A 52 7.83 12.56 -8.05
N ALA A 53 8.82 13.43 -8.07
CA ALA A 53 9.21 14.18 -9.27
C ALA A 53 9.54 13.30 -10.48
N LYS A 54 10.10 12.12 -10.26
CA LYS A 54 10.48 11.20 -11.33
C LYS A 54 9.31 10.54 -12.05
N PHE A 55 8.09 10.72 -11.56
CA PHE A 55 6.91 10.04 -12.10
C PHE A 55 6.07 10.91 -13.01
N GLY A 56 6.61 12.03 -13.50
CA GLY A 56 5.98 12.76 -14.58
C GLY A 56 5.55 14.18 -14.24
N GLY A 57 4.61 14.70 -15.00
CA GLY A 57 4.18 16.06 -14.96
C GLY A 57 3.48 16.49 -13.69
N GLU A 58 3.22 17.76 -13.57
CA GLU A 58 2.70 18.36 -12.36
C GLU A 58 1.26 17.97 -12.04
N ILE A 59 0.44 17.82 -13.06
CA ILE A 59 -0.96 17.47 -12.90
C ILE A 59 -1.08 15.94 -12.83
N ASN A 60 -1.76 15.42 -11.82
CA ASN A 60 -2.01 13.99 -11.63
C ASN A 60 -0.76 13.16 -11.28
N ARG A 61 0.33 13.80 -10.88
CA ARG A 61 1.53 13.08 -10.47
C ARG A 61 1.25 12.12 -9.31
N SER A 62 0.49 12.58 -8.33
CA SER A 62 0.17 11.75 -7.16
C SER A 62 -0.74 10.59 -7.55
N VAL A 63 -1.68 10.79 -8.47
CA VAL A 63 -2.55 9.72 -8.96
C VAL A 63 -1.73 8.68 -9.72
N LEU A 64 -0.83 9.13 -10.59
CA LEU A 64 0.04 8.22 -11.34
C LEU A 64 0.94 7.42 -10.40
N TYR A 65 1.50 8.08 -9.40
CA TYR A 65 2.33 7.41 -8.40
C TYR A 65 1.51 6.38 -7.62
N ARG A 66 0.29 6.77 -7.20
CA ARG A 66 -0.61 5.85 -6.51
C ARG A 66 -0.86 4.59 -7.32
N GLU A 67 -1.10 4.72 -8.63
CA GLU A 67 -1.31 3.57 -9.51
C GLU A 67 -0.07 2.68 -9.56
N LYS A 68 1.12 3.26 -9.55
CA LYS A 68 2.36 2.50 -9.51
C LYS A 68 2.48 1.71 -8.20
N VAL A 69 2.09 2.32 -7.08
CA VAL A 69 2.11 1.61 -5.80
C VAL A 69 1.11 0.46 -5.80
N VAL A 70 -0.09 0.67 -6.35
CA VAL A 70 -1.08 -0.40 -6.46
C VAL A 70 -0.53 -1.57 -7.28
N ASP A 71 0.14 -1.29 -8.38
CA ASP A 71 0.75 -2.34 -9.20
C ASP A 71 1.79 -3.13 -8.41
N GLU A 72 2.60 -2.46 -7.59
CA GLU A 72 3.59 -3.15 -6.77
C GLU A 72 2.94 -3.96 -5.65
N ILE A 73 1.86 -3.45 -5.05
CA ILE A 73 1.09 -4.22 -4.06
C ILE A 73 0.53 -5.48 -4.72
N GLU A 74 0.03 -5.38 -5.93
CA GLU A 74 -0.47 -6.54 -6.67
C GLU A 74 0.61 -7.58 -6.88
N LYS A 75 1.80 -7.18 -7.31
CA LYS A 75 2.94 -8.09 -7.46
C LYS A 75 3.28 -8.77 -6.15
N PHE A 76 3.25 -8.01 -5.06
CA PHE A 76 3.58 -8.54 -3.74
C PHE A 76 2.55 -9.55 -3.26
N LEU A 77 1.28 -9.21 -3.33
CA LEU A 77 0.21 -10.04 -2.77
C LEU A 77 -0.20 -11.19 -3.69
N CYS A 78 -0.20 -10.98 -4.98
CA CYS A 78 -0.73 -11.99 -5.92
C CYS A 78 0.29 -13.06 -6.30
N GLY A 79 1.57 -12.78 -6.13
CA GLY A 79 2.59 -13.79 -6.35
C GLY A 79 2.81 -14.21 -7.79
N ASN A 80 2.31 -13.45 -8.76
CA ASN A 80 2.48 -13.75 -10.18
C ASN A 80 3.77 -13.16 -10.76
N ASP A 81 4.63 -12.64 -9.90
CA ASP A 81 5.88 -12.00 -10.26
C ASP A 81 6.92 -12.38 -9.21
N SER A 82 8.15 -12.69 -9.63
CA SER A 82 9.21 -13.14 -8.73
C SER A 82 9.85 -12.00 -7.93
N THR A 83 9.51 -10.75 -8.21
CA THR A 83 10.15 -9.59 -7.60
C THR A 83 10.16 -9.65 -6.07
N TYR A 84 9.06 -10.09 -5.47
CA TYR A 84 8.88 -10.10 -4.02
C TYR A 84 8.83 -11.51 -3.44
N GLU A 85 9.31 -12.50 -4.16
CA GLU A 85 9.24 -13.90 -3.74
C GLU A 85 9.93 -14.14 -2.39
N GLU A 86 11.10 -13.56 -2.20
CA GLU A 86 11.87 -13.69 -0.96
C GLU A 86 11.10 -13.10 0.24
N GLU A 87 10.54 -11.93 0.07
CA GLU A 87 9.79 -11.24 1.11
C GLU A 87 8.51 -12.00 1.47
N ARG A 88 7.80 -12.52 0.47
CA ARG A 88 6.61 -13.35 0.72
C ARG A 88 6.98 -14.61 1.48
N ARG A 89 8.10 -15.23 1.12
CA ARG A 89 8.56 -16.44 1.82
C ARG A 89 8.86 -16.16 3.29
N LYS A 90 9.52 -15.05 3.58
CA LYS A 90 9.77 -14.66 4.97
C LYS A 90 8.48 -14.47 5.75
N LEU A 91 7.49 -13.85 5.12
CA LEU A 91 6.20 -13.61 5.77
C LEU A 91 5.41 -14.88 5.96
N ASN A 92 5.57 -15.88 5.09
CA ASN A 92 4.86 -17.17 5.21
C ASN A 92 5.47 -18.10 6.25
N ILE A 93 6.79 -18.01 6.48
CA ILE A 93 7.49 -18.89 7.42
C ILE A 93 7.21 -18.49 8.87
N GLN A 94 7.13 -17.20 9.15
CA GLN A 94 6.93 -16.70 10.51
C GLN A 94 5.46 -16.60 10.86
N SER A 95 5.02 -17.34 11.88
CA SER A 95 3.62 -17.37 12.28
C SER A 95 3.21 -16.24 13.23
N ASP A 96 4.18 -15.59 13.88
CA ASP A 96 3.92 -14.59 14.93
C ASP A 96 4.09 -13.13 14.47
N LYS A 97 3.87 -12.86 13.19
CA LYS A 97 4.05 -11.53 12.65
C LYS A 97 2.93 -10.59 13.04
N SER A 98 3.30 -9.41 13.53
CA SER A 98 2.35 -8.34 13.77
C SER A 98 2.07 -7.61 12.45
N GLN A 99 0.96 -6.86 12.40
CA GLN A 99 0.67 -6.02 11.25
C GLN A 99 1.77 -5.00 11.00
N LYS A 100 2.41 -4.50 12.06
CA LYS A 100 3.51 -3.55 11.94
C LYS A 100 4.69 -4.18 11.20
N TYR A 101 5.00 -5.43 11.49
CA TYR A 101 6.08 -6.15 10.81
C TYR A 101 5.75 -6.33 9.31
N ILE A 102 4.52 -6.71 9.00
CA ILE A 102 4.09 -6.92 7.61
C ILE A 102 4.19 -5.61 6.82
N VAL A 103 3.68 -4.51 7.39
CA VAL A 103 3.78 -3.19 6.74
C VAL A 103 5.25 -2.81 6.54
N GLY A 104 6.11 -3.10 7.51
CA GLY A 104 7.53 -2.81 7.39
C GLY A 104 8.19 -3.56 6.26
N VAL A 105 7.91 -4.86 6.12
CA VAL A 105 8.48 -5.67 5.03
C VAL A 105 7.97 -5.17 3.68
N MET A 106 6.66 -4.96 3.54
CA MET A 106 6.08 -4.47 2.29
C MET A 106 6.63 -3.09 1.91
N SER A 107 6.68 -2.18 2.88
CA SER A 107 7.13 -0.81 2.63
C SER A 107 8.60 -0.76 2.20
N THR A 108 9.45 -1.53 2.86
CA THR A 108 10.87 -1.58 2.52
C THR A 108 11.06 -2.16 1.11
N ALA A 109 10.37 -3.26 0.80
CA ALA A 109 10.51 -3.91 -0.49
C ALA A 109 9.94 -3.05 -1.63
N ILE A 110 8.74 -2.53 -1.46
CA ILE A 110 8.08 -1.72 -2.49
C ILE A 110 8.82 -0.38 -2.65
N GLY A 111 9.20 0.24 -1.53
CA GLY A 111 10.00 1.46 -1.57
C GLY A 111 11.29 1.27 -2.34
N GLY A 112 11.95 0.13 -2.14
CA GLY A 112 13.18 -0.22 -2.87
C GLY A 112 12.97 -0.29 -4.37
N GLN A 113 11.85 -0.88 -4.81
CA GLN A 113 11.51 -0.97 -6.23
C GLN A 113 11.18 0.39 -6.83
N LEU A 114 10.54 1.26 -6.06
CA LEU A 114 10.16 2.59 -6.53
C LEU A 114 11.24 3.64 -6.33
N GLY A 115 12.31 3.29 -5.61
CA GLY A 115 13.40 4.21 -5.33
C GLY A 115 13.07 5.27 -4.29
N VAL A 116 12.19 4.94 -3.32
CA VAL A 116 11.83 5.84 -2.23
C VAL A 116 12.01 5.14 -0.89
N ALA A 117 12.05 5.92 0.18
CA ALA A 117 12.18 5.36 1.52
C ALA A 117 10.94 4.59 1.90
N GLY A 118 11.13 3.44 2.59
CA GLY A 118 10.00 2.64 3.08
C GLY A 118 9.11 3.43 4.01
N THR A 119 9.69 4.25 4.88
CA THR A 119 8.92 5.09 5.81
C THR A 119 8.03 6.08 5.09
N PHE A 120 8.46 6.58 3.92
CA PHE A 120 7.64 7.49 3.13
C PHE A 120 6.44 6.77 2.51
N ILE A 121 6.64 5.54 2.02
CA ILE A 121 5.59 4.83 1.28
C ILE A 121 4.62 4.06 2.19
N ALA A 122 5.00 3.80 3.45
CA ALA A 122 4.19 3.01 4.37
C ALA A 122 2.75 3.51 4.53
N PRO A 123 2.49 4.82 4.74
CA PRO A 123 1.11 5.29 4.85
C PRO A 123 0.30 5.05 3.59
N VAL A 124 0.92 5.17 2.41
CA VAL A 124 0.24 4.93 1.14
C VAL A 124 -0.17 3.47 1.03
N ILE A 125 0.73 2.55 1.37
CA ILE A 125 0.43 1.11 1.34
C ILE A 125 -0.74 0.79 2.27
N VAL A 126 -0.71 1.30 3.49
CA VAL A 126 -1.79 1.07 4.46
C VAL A 126 -3.13 1.59 3.91
N LEU A 127 -3.14 2.81 3.38
CA LEU A 127 -4.37 3.40 2.86
C LEU A 127 -4.92 2.62 1.66
N LEU A 128 -4.04 2.12 0.79
CA LEU A 128 -4.45 1.32 -0.36
C LEU A 128 -4.96 -0.05 0.06
N VAL A 129 -4.35 -0.68 1.06
CA VAL A 129 -4.84 -1.95 1.59
C VAL A 129 -6.24 -1.76 2.20
N ILE A 130 -6.45 -0.66 2.93
CA ILE A 130 -7.78 -0.34 3.47
C ILE A 130 -8.80 -0.21 2.32
N SER A 131 -8.41 0.42 1.23
CA SER A 131 -9.30 0.64 0.09
C SER A 131 -9.67 -0.65 -0.65
N MET A 132 -8.96 -1.76 -0.39
CA MET A 132 -9.34 -3.07 -0.92
C MET A 132 -10.66 -3.59 -0.33
N GLY A 133 -11.13 -3.02 0.79
CA GLY A 133 -12.43 -3.33 1.35
C GLY A 133 -12.54 -4.67 2.05
N LYS A 134 -11.50 -5.12 2.72
CA LYS A 134 -11.45 -6.40 3.43
C LYS A 134 -11.65 -7.62 2.51
N MET A 135 -11.29 -7.47 1.26
CA MET A 135 -11.35 -8.56 0.29
C MET A 135 -10.22 -9.55 0.57
N CYS A 136 -10.47 -10.84 0.39
CA CYS A 136 -9.37 -11.80 0.46
C CYS A 136 -8.43 -11.61 -0.73
N ILE A 137 -7.18 -12.01 -0.57
CA ILE A 137 -6.15 -11.76 -1.57
C ILE A 137 -6.52 -12.38 -2.92
N ASN A 138 -6.98 -13.63 -2.93
CA ASN A 138 -7.32 -14.30 -4.18
C ASN A 138 -8.42 -13.55 -4.96
N ALA A 139 -9.45 -13.11 -4.26
CA ALA A 139 -10.55 -12.37 -4.90
C ALA A 139 -10.08 -11.04 -5.44
N TRP A 140 -9.25 -10.33 -4.68
CA TRP A 140 -8.70 -9.04 -5.12
C TRP A 140 -7.80 -9.22 -6.34
N CYS A 141 -6.95 -10.23 -6.33
CA CYS A 141 -6.06 -10.52 -7.46
C CYS A 141 -6.84 -10.87 -8.72
N GLU A 142 -7.93 -11.62 -8.57
CA GLU A 142 -8.78 -11.95 -9.70
C GLU A 142 -9.45 -10.70 -10.27
N MET A 143 -9.95 -9.84 -9.40
CA MET A 143 -10.53 -8.56 -9.81
C MET A 143 -9.52 -7.70 -10.56
N ARG A 144 -8.27 -7.65 -10.07
CA ARG A 144 -7.21 -6.89 -10.73
C ARG A 144 -6.92 -7.42 -12.14
N ARG A 145 -6.92 -8.73 -12.31
CA ARG A 145 -6.73 -9.34 -13.63
C ARG A 145 -7.85 -8.97 -14.59
N GLU A 146 -9.10 -8.99 -14.10
CA GLU A 146 -10.27 -8.60 -14.91
C GLU A 146 -10.17 -7.15 -15.36
N ILE A 147 -9.79 -6.25 -14.47
CA ILE A 147 -9.64 -4.83 -14.80
C ILE A 147 -8.61 -4.66 -15.91
N LYS A 148 -7.46 -5.32 -15.81
CA LYS A 148 -6.40 -5.22 -16.82
C LYS A 148 -6.84 -5.78 -18.16
N THR A 149 -7.59 -6.87 -18.15
CA THR A 149 -8.11 -7.48 -19.38
C THR A 149 -9.08 -6.55 -20.10
N LYS A 150 -9.95 -5.87 -19.34
CA LYS A 150 -10.94 -4.97 -19.91
C LYS A 150 -10.35 -3.67 -20.45
N THR A 151 -9.20 -3.24 -19.92
CA THR A 151 -8.58 -1.98 -20.34
C THR A 151 -7.55 -2.16 -21.45
N SER A 152 -7.23 -3.38 -21.79
CA SER A 152 -6.23 -3.67 -22.85
C SER A 152 -6.87 -3.90 -24.26
#